data_933b6d32f5d0fc5a5dd9c3c61ba515c8
#
_entry.id   933b6d32f5d0fc5a5dd9c3c61ba515c8
#
_cell.length_a   1.000
_cell.length_b   1.000
_cell.length_c   1.000
_cell.angle_alpha   90.00
_cell.angle_beta   90.00
_cell.angle_gamma   90.00
#
_symmetry.space_group_name_H-M   'P 1'
#
loop_
_entity.id
_entity.type
_entity.pdbx_description
1 polymer ?
#
loop_
_entity_poly.entity_id
_entity_poly.type
_entity_poly.pdbx_seq_one_letter_code
_entity_poly.pdbx_strand_id
1 'polypeptide(L)'
;CVSIYVNENQFTEKKDFESYPKTIEEDIEKLKKINVNYLLIPNKSDIENFSKPFDVNLEPKKITTTMCGKYRPGHFLAVMDIVHRFLQIVKPKNIILGEKDYQQVVVIKELINICNYNINVMTSPTVRNKNGLALSSRNNLLLDKQKEYACDIYHALLSAKKMYENDMPVEEIIDNVSKLFINSHVKLEYFTIRD
;
A
#
# COMPACT_ATOMS: atom_id res chain seq x y z
N CYS A 1 -6.37 7.31 16.66
CA CYS A 1 -5.45 8.26 16.01
C CYS A 1 -5.33 7.91 14.52
N VAL A 2 -5.35 8.92 13.66
CA VAL A 2 -5.04 8.81 12.23
C VAL A 2 -3.80 9.63 11.96
N SER A 3 -2.89 9.16 11.09
CA SER A 3 -1.74 9.93 10.64
C SER A 3 -1.88 10.30 9.17
N ILE A 4 -1.53 11.54 8.83
CA ILE A 4 -1.40 12.02 7.45
C ILE A 4 0.03 12.51 7.26
N TYR A 5 0.78 11.81 6.43
CA TYR A 5 2.15 12.16 6.08
C TYR A 5 2.54 11.59 4.72
N VAL A 6 3.08 12.42 3.86
CA VAL A 6 3.58 12.00 2.55
C VAL A 6 5.10 11.86 2.66
N ASN A 7 5.54 10.61 2.86
CA ASN A 7 6.97 10.29 3.02
C ASN A 7 7.68 10.29 1.67
N GLU A 8 8.53 11.28 1.44
CA GLU A 8 9.31 11.42 0.21
C GLU A 8 10.16 10.16 -0.09
N ASN A 9 10.78 9.58 0.93
CA ASN A 9 11.71 8.46 0.78
C ASN A 9 11.05 7.17 0.24
N GLN A 10 9.72 7.05 0.28
CA GLN A 10 9.02 5.88 -0.25
C GLN A 10 8.70 5.99 -1.76
N PHE A 11 8.97 7.14 -2.38
CA PHE A 11 8.75 7.34 -3.81
C PHE A 11 10.02 6.98 -4.59
N THR A 12 9.87 6.15 -5.61
CA THR A 12 10.98 5.78 -6.48
C THR A 12 11.29 6.87 -7.51
N GLU A 13 10.25 7.62 -7.92
CA GLU A 13 10.36 8.71 -8.87
C GLU A 13 9.97 10.04 -8.22
N LYS A 14 10.83 11.05 -8.38
CA LYS A 14 10.57 12.41 -7.86
C LYS A 14 9.29 13.01 -8.43
N LYS A 15 8.99 12.74 -9.69
CA LYS A 15 7.77 13.20 -10.36
C LYS A 15 6.50 12.67 -9.69
N ASP A 16 6.49 11.39 -9.26
CA ASP A 16 5.34 10.80 -8.52
C ASP A 16 5.14 11.50 -7.17
N PHE A 17 6.23 11.83 -6.48
CA PHE A 17 6.14 12.58 -5.22
C PHE A 17 5.63 14.02 -5.43
N GLU A 18 6.13 14.73 -6.43
CA GLU A 18 5.74 16.11 -6.73
C GLU A 18 4.28 16.21 -7.18
N SER A 19 3.79 15.22 -7.94
CA SER A 19 2.40 15.15 -8.42
C SER A 19 1.44 14.48 -7.46
N TYR A 20 1.90 13.96 -6.33
CA TYR A 20 1.04 13.24 -5.38
C TYR A 20 -0.01 14.18 -4.78
N PRO A 21 -1.31 13.86 -4.88
CA PRO A 21 -2.38 14.72 -4.38
C PRO A 21 -2.26 14.92 -2.86
N LYS A 22 -2.17 16.17 -2.43
CA LYS A 22 -2.15 16.56 -1.02
C LYS A 22 -3.45 17.27 -0.70
N THR A 23 -4.39 16.58 -0.07
CA THR A 23 -5.75 17.03 0.21
C THR A 23 -6.01 17.14 1.72
N ILE A 24 -5.07 17.75 2.46
CA ILE A 24 -5.08 17.77 3.92
C ILE A 24 -6.38 18.34 4.48
N GLU A 25 -6.87 19.44 3.94
CA GLU A 25 -8.11 20.09 4.41
C GLU A 25 -9.34 19.21 4.20
N GLU A 26 -9.48 18.61 3.01
CA GLU A 26 -10.56 17.67 2.73
C GLU A 26 -10.48 16.41 3.62
N ASP A 27 -9.28 15.92 3.87
CA ASP A 27 -9.08 14.75 4.72
C ASP A 27 -9.41 15.06 6.18
N ILE A 28 -9.06 16.25 6.68
CA ILE A 28 -9.47 16.73 8.00
C ILE A 28 -11.00 16.78 8.12
N GLU A 29 -11.69 17.33 7.13
CA GLU A 29 -13.15 17.40 7.14
C GLU A 29 -13.81 16.02 7.11
N LYS A 30 -13.26 15.07 6.35
CA LYS A 30 -13.72 13.67 6.35
C LYS A 30 -13.53 13.02 7.73
N LEU A 31 -12.37 13.23 8.35
CA LEU A 31 -12.04 12.68 9.67
C LEU A 31 -12.89 13.26 10.79
N LYS A 32 -13.23 14.57 10.72
CA LYS A 32 -14.18 15.20 11.65
C LYS A 32 -15.57 14.57 11.56
N LYS A 33 -16.07 14.30 10.35
CA LYS A 33 -17.40 13.67 10.12
C LYS A 33 -17.52 12.29 10.74
N ILE A 34 -16.43 11.55 10.86
CA ILE A 34 -16.40 10.22 11.49
C ILE A 34 -15.86 10.26 12.93
N ASN A 35 -15.80 11.43 13.55
CA ASN A 35 -15.42 11.66 14.94
C ASN A 35 -14.05 11.08 15.31
N VAL A 36 -13.04 11.25 14.48
CA VAL A 36 -11.66 10.88 14.81
C VAL A 36 -11.14 11.75 15.94
N ASN A 37 -10.72 11.15 17.05
CA ASN A 37 -10.28 11.88 18.25
C ASN A 37 -8.92 12.58 18.09
N TYR A 38 -7.98 11.94 17.38
CA TYR A 38 -6.61 12.43 17.23
C TYR A 38 -6.17 12.32 15.77
N LEU A 39 -5.59 13.39 15.26
CA LEU A 39 -4.98 13.46 13.95
C LEU A 39 -3.53 13.89 14.10
N LEU A 40 -2.60 13.07 13.59
CA LEU A 40 -1.17 13.33 13.58
C LEU A 40 -0.75 13.81 12.18
N ILE A 41 -0.35 15.07 12.06
CA ILE A 41 0.20 15.67 10.83
C ILE A 41 1.60 16.20 11.17
N PRO A 42 2.61 15.33 11.26
CA PRO A 42 3.94 15.76 11.65
C PRO A 42 4.68 16.39 10.47
N ASN A 43 5.64 17.25 10.74
CA ASN A 43 6.69 17.59 9.79
C ASN A 43 7.90 16.64 9.97
N LYS A 44 8.87 16.71 9.07
CA LYS A 44 10.05 15.84 9.10
C LYS A 44 10.86 15.99 10.39
N SER A 45 11.05 17.22 10.87
CA SER A 45 11.81 17.48 12.11
C SER A 45 11.12 16.92 13.35
N ASP A 46 9.79 16.97 13.41
CA ASP A 46 9.04 16.37 14.51
C ASP A 46 9.27 14.84 14.55
N ILE A 47 9.20 14.20 13.38
CA ILE A 47 9.43 12.75 13.27
C ILE A 47 10.85 12.39 13.74
N GLU A 48 11.86 13.13 13.30
CA GLU A 48 13.26 12.89 13.63
C GLU A 48 13.55 13.15 15.12
N ASN A 49 12.96 14.18 15.72
CA ASN A 49 13.16 14.54 17.12
C ASN A 49 12.49 13.58 18.11
N PHE A 50 11.36 12.99 17.74
CA PHE A 50 10.57 12.15 18.66
C PHE A 50 10.67 10.64 18.39
N SER A 51 11.51 10.22 17.44
CA SER A 51 11.68 8.81 17.08
C SER A 51 13.08 8.50 16.60
N LYS A 52 13.45 7.22 16.68
CA LYS A 52 14.68 6.68 16.09
C LYS A 52 14.41 6.02 14.75
N PRO A 53 15.37 6.03 13.80
CA PRO A 53 15.25 5.31 12.54
C PRO A 53 15.18 3.80 12.76
N PHE A 54 14.58 3.10 11.79
CA PHE A 54 14.65 1.66 11.71
C PHE A 54 16.10 1.23 11.37
N ASP A 55 16.58 0.15 12.00
CA ASP A 55 17.88 -0.41 11.67
C ASP A 55 17.79 -1.15 10.33
N VAL A 56 18.42 -0.60 9.31
CA VAL A 56 18.42 -1.13 7.94
C VAL A 56 19.02 -2.54 7.82
N ASN A 57 19.88 -2.94 8.78
CA ASN A 57 20.46 -4.29 8.80
C ASN A 57 19.41 -5.37 9.13
N LEU A 58 18.28 -4.97 9.71
CA LEU A 58 17.17 -5.86 10.03
C LEU A 58 16.14 -5.98 8.89
N GLU A 59 16.41 -5.40 7.71
CA GLU A 59 15.50 -5.45 6.57
C GLU A 59 15.22 -6.90 6.13
N PRO A 60 13.93 -7.35 6.10
CA PRO A 60 13.55 -8.67 5.64
C PRO A 60 13.53 -8.74 4.11
N LYS A 61 14.71 -8.77 3.48
CA LYS A 61 14.90 -8.66 2.02
C LYS A 61 14.04 -9.63 1.21
N LYS A 62 13.73 -10.82 1.73
CA LYS A 62 12.87 -11.81 1.04
C LYS A 62 11.49 -11.27 0.69
N ILE A 63 10.94 -10.35 1.51
CA ILE A 63 9.61 -9.75 1.29
C ILE A 63 9.68 -8.32 0.80
N THR A 64 10.77 -7.58 1.03
CA THR A 64 10.90 -6.18 0.64
C THR A 64 11.44 -5.98 -0.78
N THR A 65 12.12 -6.97 -1.36
CA THR A 65 12.74 -6.88 -2.69
C THR A 65 12.05 -7.71 -3.78
N THR A 66 10.91 -8.33 -3.46
CA THR A 66 10.12 -9.12 -4.41
C THR A 66 8.84 -8.38 -4.82
N MET A 67 8.12 -8.86 -5.82
CA MET A 67 6.86 -8.30 -6.31
C MET A 67 6.96 -6.76 -6.49
N CYS A 68 6.13 -5.97 -5.79
CA CYS A 68 6.18 -4.50 -5.84
C CYS A 68 7.58 -3.95 -5.48
N GLY A 69 8.26 -4.54 -4.50
CA GLY A 69 9.61 -4.13 -4.10
C GLY A 69 10.67 -4.31 -5.18
N LYS A 70 10.50 -5.27 -6.10
CA LYS A 70 11.38 -5.45 -7.26
C LYS A 70 11.31 -4.26 -8.23
N TYR A 71 10.10 -3.70 -8.40
CA TYR A 71 9.85 -2.56 -9.30
C TYR A 71 10.02 -1.21 -8.61
N ARG A 72 10.08 -1.21 -7.28
CA ARG A 72 10.24 -0.02 -6.44
C ARG A 72 11.36 -0.22 -5.42
N PRO A 73 12.64 -0.27 -5.85
CA PRO A 73 13.76 -0.49 -4.93
C PRO A 73 13.78 0.53 -3.79
N GLY A 74 13.98 0.05 -2.54
CA GLY A 74 14.01 0.89 -1.34
C GLY A 74 12.65 1.31 -0.79
N HIS A 75 11.56 1.14 -1.54
CA HIS A 75 10.20 1.56 -1.13
C HIS A 75 9.80 0.97 0.22
N PHE A 76 9.89 -0.34 0.38
CA PHE A 76 9.45 -0.98 1.62
C PHE A 76 10.36 -0.69 2.80
N LEU A 77 11.65 -0.50 2.58
CA LEU A 77 12.55 -0.04 3.63
C LEU A 77 12.15 1.35 4.15
N ALA A 78 11.81 2.27 3.25
CA ALA A 78 11.32 3.60 3.61
C ALA A 78 9.95 3.55 4.30
N VAL A 79 9.07 2.60 3.91
CA VAL A 79 7.79 2.35 4.60
C VAL A 79 8.04 1.80 6.00
N MET A 80 8.97 0.85 6.17
CA MET A 80 9.33 0.32 7.48
C MET A 80 9.87 1.41 8.40
N ASP A 81 10.78 2.27 7.91
CA ASP A 81 11.33 3.36 8.71
C ASP A 81 10.25 4.32 9.20
N ILE A 82 9.39 4.82 8.29
CA ILE A 82 8.37 5.80 8.71
C ILE A 82 7.32 5.19 9.63
N VAL A 83 6.90 3.95 9.39
CA VAL A 83 5.94 3.27 10.27
C VAL A 83 6.58 2.97 11.63
N HIS A 84 7.82 2.50 11.67
CA HIS A 84 8.58 2.31 12.91
C HIS A 84 8.60 3.58 13.76
N ARG A 85 8.89 4.73 13.16
CA ARG A 85 8.88 6.03 13.81
C ARG A 85 7.49 6.39 14.35
N PHE A 86 6.43 6.19 13.58
CA PHE A 86 5.07 6.46 14.04
C PHE A 86 4.65 5.54 15.18
N LEU A 87 5.06 4.27 15.17
CA LEU A 87 4.80 3.35 16.28
C LEU A 87 5.49 3.79 17.57
N GLN A 88 6.69 4.36 17.49
CA GLN A 88 7.38 4.93 18.65
C GLN A 88 6.69 6.19 19.21
N ILE A 89 6.16 7.05 18.33
CA ILE A 89 5.48 8.29 18.70
C ILE A 89 4.11 8.00 19.30
N VAL A 90 3.30 7.20 18.60
CA VAL A 90 1.88 6.96 18.95
C VAL A 90 1.72 5.87 20.01
N LYS A 91 2.59 4.87 20.02
CA LYS A 91 2.55 3.68 20.89
C LYS A 91 1.17 3.02 20.93
N PRO A 92 0.60 2.65 19.75
CA PRO A 92 -0.76 2.12 19.69
C PRO A 92 -0.80 0.67 20.18
N LYS A 93 -1.96 0.23 20.68
CA LYS A 93 -2.24 -1.20 20.92
C LYS A 93 -2.61 -1.95 19.65
N ASN A 94 -3.25 -1.25 18.71
CA ASN A 94 -3.68 -1.79 17.44
C ASN A 94 -3.27 -0.85 16.30
N ILE A 95 -2.87 -1.43 15.16
CA ILE A 95 -2.70 -0.72 13.89
C ILE A 95 -3.69 -1.28 12.88
N ILE A 96 -4.35 -0.40 12.11
CA ILE A 96 -5.30 -0.79 11.06
C ILE A 96 -4.69 -0.44 9.72
N LEU A 97 -4.60 -1.42 8.82
CA LEU A 97 -3.99 -1.29 7.50
C LEU A 97 -4.98 -1.71 6.40
N GLY A 98 -4.98 -1.01 5.27
CA GLY A 98 -5.80 -1.37 4.11
C GLY A 98 -5.19 -2.52 3.31
N GLU A 99 -6.00 -3.53 2.97
CA GLU A 99 -5.58 -4.70 2.17
C GLU A 99 -5.26 -4.35 0.70
N LYS A 100 -5.61 -3.15 0.26
CA LYS A 100 -5.23 -2.67 -1.07
C LYS A 100 -3.71 -2.79 -1.33
N ASP A 101 -2.91 -2.48 -0.33
CA ASP A 101 -1.45 -2.55 -0.38
C ASP A 101 -0.97 -3.75 0.43
N TYR A 102 -1.43 -4.98 0.07
CA TYR A 102 -1.28 -6.19 0.88
C TYR A 102 0.17 -6.55 1.20
N GLN A 103 1.10 -6.38 0.26
CA GLN A 103 2.52 -6.58 0.53
C GLN A 103 3.02 -5.63 1.63
N GLN A 104 2.51 -4.40 1.69
CA GLN A 104 2.81 -3.47 2.79
C GLN A 104 2.29 -4.00 4.13
N VAL A 105 1.10 -4.62 4.16
CA VAL A 105 0.58 -5.27 5.37
C VAL A 105 1.53 -6.35 5.87
N VAL A 106 2.02 -7.21 4.97
CA VAL A 106 2.99 -8.27 5.31
C VAL A 106 4.29 -7.68 5.85
N VAL A 107 4.82 -6.66 5.17
CA VAL A 107 6.06 -5.97 5.59
C VAL A 107 5.92 -5.32 6.97
N ILE A 108 4.76 -4.70 7.26
CA ILE A 108 4.53 -4.07 8.57
C ILE A 108 4.32 -5.11 9.67
N LYS A 109 3.67 -6.25 9.39
CA LYS A 109 3.61 -7.37 10.34
C LYS A 109 5.01 -7.85 10.71
N GLU A 110 5.88 -7.98 9.72
CA GLU A 110 7.27 -8.40 9.95
C GLU A 110 8.08 -7.34 10.71
N LEU A 111 7.89 -6.05 10.42
CA LEU A 111 8.47 -4.96 11.21
C LEU A 111 8.10 -5.07 12.70
N ILE A 112 6.83 -5.34 13.00
CA ILE A 112 6.32 -5.49 14.37
C ILE A 112 7.00 -6.67 15.08
N ASN A 113 7.18 -7.80 14.36
CA ASN A 113 7.87 -8.97 14.88
C ASN A 113 9.36 -8.68 15.14
N ILE A 114 10.07 -8.13 14.17
CA ILE A 114 11.50 -7.80 14.26
C ILE A 114 11.79 -6.84 15.43
N CYS A 115 10.93 -5.83 15.60
CA CYS A 115 11.09 -4.82 16.65
C CYS A 115 10.48 -5.25 18.00
N ASN A 116 9.92 -6.46 18.12
CA ASN A 116 9.23 -6.97 19.30
C ASN A 116 8.16 -6.00 19.85
N TYR A 117 7.41 -5.37 18.95
CA TYR A 117 6.30 -4.50 19.36
C TYR A 117 5.10 -5.33 19.80
N ASN A 118 4.53 -4.99 20.97
CA ASN A 118 3.27 -5.57 21.43
C ASN A 118 2.08 -4.82 20.79
N ILE A 119 1.89 -4.98 19.47
CA ILE A 119 0.89 -4.28 18.66
C ILE A 119 0.12 -5.31 17.84
N ASN A 120 -1.20 -5.26 17.92
CA ASN A 120 -2.07 -6.09 17.08
C ASN A 120 -2.30 -5.44 15.72
N VAL A 121 -2.09 -6.19 14.63
CA VAL A 121 -2.34 -5.74 13.25
C VAL A 121 -3.71 -6.18 12.80
N MET A 122 -4.57 -5.22 12.51
CA MET A 122 -5.89 -5.42 11.92
C MET A 122 -5.87 -4.98 10.46
N THR A 123 -6.64 -5.64 9.61
CA THR A 123 -6.77 -5.25 8.20
C THR A 123 -8.17 -4.76 7.89
N SER A 124 -8.29 -3.90 6.89
CA SER A 124 -9.55 -3.43 6.33
C SER A 124 -9.61 -3.79 4.84
N PRO A 125 -10.72 -4.38 4.38
CA PRO A 125 -10.88 -4.74 2.97
C PRO A 125 -10.71 -3.56 2.02
N THR A 126 -10.25 -3.86 0.80
CA THR A 126 -10.09 -2.85 -0.25
C THR A 126 -11.45 -2.29 -0.66
N VAL A 127 -11.66 -0.99 -0.42
CA VAL A 127 -12.86 -0.28 -0.90
C VAL A 127 -12.70 0.03 -2.38
N ARG A 128 -13.75 -0.27 -3.15
CA ARG A 128 -13.79 -0.08 -4.61
C ARG A 128 -15.01 0.74 -5.01
N ASN A 129 -14.93 1.40 -6.15
CA ASN A 129 -16.10 2.00 -6.77
C ASN A 129 -17.00 0.90 -7.39
N LYS A 130 -18.17 1.30 -7.93
CA LYS A 130 -19.13 0.38 -8.57
C LYS A 130 -18.57 -0.42 -9.76
N ASN A 131 -17.50 0.05 -10.38
CA ASN A 131 -16.85 -0.58 -11.53
C ASN A 131 -15.64 -1.45 -11.12
N GLY A 132 -15.37 -1.60 -9.80
CA GLY A 132 -14.27 -2.43 -9.29
C GLY A 132 -12.94 -1.70 -9.08
N LEU A 133 -12.80 -0.43 -9.50
CA LEU A 133 -11.57 0.33 -9.28
C LEU A 133 -11.37 0.60 -7.78
N ALA A 134 -10.23 0.18 -7.24
CA ALA A 134 -9.87 0.47 -5.86
C ALA A 134 -9.72 1.98 -5.63
N LEU A 135 -10.25 2.48 -4.50
CA LEU A 135 -10.12 3.89 -4.16
C LEU A 135 -8.66 4.24 -3.87
N SER A 136 -8.20 5.33 -4.50
CA SER A 136 -6.85 5.86 -4.34
C SER A 136 -6.84 7.36 -4.64
N SER A 137 -6.02 8.14 -3.92
CA SER A 137 -5.78 9.55 -4.25
C SER A 137 -5.22 9.73 -5.66
N ARG A 138 -4.43 8.76 -6.14
CA ARG A 138 -3.89 8.77 -7.51
C ARG A 138 -4.95 8.66 -8.60
N ASN A 139 -6.16 8.19 -8.30
CA ASN A 139 -7.24 8.14 -9.29
C ASN A 139 -7.64 9.53 -9.78
N ASN A 140 -7.36 10.59 -9.01
CA ASN A 140 -7.58 11.97 -9.43
C ASN A 140 -6.64 12.42 -10.55
N LEU A 141 -5.55 11.71 -10.78
CA LEU A 141 -4.60 11.96 -11.87
C LEU A 141 -5.00 11.26 -13.18
N LEU A 142 -5.98 10.36 -13.12
CA LEU A 142 -6.45 9.59 -14.28
C LEU A 142 -7.58 10.31 -14.99
N LEU A 143 -7.53 10.34 -16.32
CA LEU A 143 -8.67 10.69 -17.17
C LEU A 143 -9.77 9.65 -17.01
N ASP A 144 -11.02 10.00 -17.30
CA ASP A 144 -12.15 9.08 -17.09
C ASP A 144 -11.99 7.77 -17.88
N LYS A 145 -11.53 7.84 -19.12
CA LYS A 145 -11.22 6.66 -19.92
C LYS A 145 -10.10 5.79 -19.33
N GLN A 146 -9.11 6.41 -18.68
CA GLN A 146 -8.04 5.66 -17.97
C GLN A 146 -8.56 4.98 -16.70
N LYS A 147 -9.55 5.59 -16.02
CA LYS A 147 -10.22 4.96 -14.88
C LYS A 147 -10.99 3.71 -15.30
N GLU A 148 -11.61 3.74 -16.50
CA GLU A 148 -12.27 2.56 -17.07
C GLU A 148 -11.27 1.45 -17.31
N TYR A 149 -10.16 1.73 -18.01
CA TYR A 149 -9.09 0.74 -18.23
C TYR A 149 -8.50 0.18 -16.94
N ALA A 150 -8.34 1.01 -15.90
CA ALA A 150 -7.81 0.57 -14.62
C ALA A 150 -8.72 -0.46 -13.90
N CYS A 151 -10.00 -0.56 -14.26
CA CYS A 151 -10.90 -1.59 -13.77
C CYS A 151 -10.51 -2.99 -14.24
N ASP A 152 -9.80 -3.12 -15.38
CA ASP A 152 -9.32 -4.39 -15.90
C ASP A 152 -8.44 -5.15 -14.91
N ILE A 153 -7.71 -4.41 -14.05
CA ILE A 153 -6.91 -5.00 -12.96
C ILE A 153 -7.81 -5.84 -12.03
N TYR A 154 -8.96 -5.30 -11.63
CA TYR A 154 -9.87 -6.02 -10.73
C TYR A 154 -10.59 -7.17 -11.43
N HIS A 155 -10.98 -6.99 -12.69
CA HIS A 155 -11.59 -8.06 -13.48
C HIS A 155 -10.61 -9.23 -13.68
N ALA A 156 -9.33 -8.94 -13.92
CA ALA A 156 -8.29 -9.96 -13.99
C ALA A 156 -8.10 -10.72 -12.67
N LEU A 157 -8.14 -10.02 -11.51
CA LEU A 157 -8.10 -10.64 -10.20
C LEU A 157 -9.31 -11.55 -9.95
N LEU A 158 -10.52 -11.12 -10.33
CA LEU A 158 -11.73 -11.95 -10.22
C LEU A 158 -11.66 -13.18 -11.13
N SER A 159 -11.15 -13.02 -12.34
CA SER A 159 -10.92 -14.14 -13.26
C SER A 159 -9.94 -15.15 -12.68
N ALA A 160 -8.80 -14.67 -12.14
CA ALA A 160 -7.81 -15.51 -11.48
C ALA A 160 -8.41 -16.27 -10.29
N LYS A 161 -9.19 -15.59 -9.44
CA LYS A 161 -9.87 -16.20 -8.31
C LYS A 161 -10.79 -17.34 -8.79
N LYS A 162 -11.59 -17.11 -9.83
CA LYS A 162 -12.48 -18.12 -10.39
C LYS A 162 -11.71 -19.31 -10.96
N MET A 163 -10.60 -19.09 -11.64
CA MET A 163 -9.74 -20.16 -12.15
C MET A 163 -9.18 -21.01 -10.99
N TYR A 164 -8.72 -20.36 -9.92
CA TYR A 164 -8.21 -21.01 -8.72
C TYR A 164 -9.28 -21.83 -8.00
N GLU A 165 -10.50 -21.29 -7.85
CA GLU A 165 -11.65 -21.99 -7.28
C GLU A 165 -12.12 -23.20 -8.14
N ASN A 166 -11.71 -23.28 -9.40
CA ASN A 166 -11.90 -24.43 -10.28
C ASN A 166 -10.66 -25.33 -10.39
N ASP A 167 -9.78 -25.30 -9.39
CA ASP A 167 -8.58 -26.15 -9.28
C ASP A 167 -7.59 -26.02 -10.46
N MET A 168 -7.60 -24.87 -11.17
CA MET A 168 -6.59 -24.63 -12.22
C MET A 168 -5.20 -24.45 -11.60
N PRO A 169 -4.14 -25.05 -12.16
CA PRO A 169 -2.77 -24.86 -11.69
C PRO A 169 -2.34 -23.39 -11.65
N VAL A 170 -1.60 -23.00 -10.60
CA VAL A 170 -1.21 -21.59 -10.38
C VAL A 170 -0.44 -21.00 -11.56
N GLU A 171 0.46 -21.79 -12.16
CA GLU A 171 1.25 -21.38 -13.34
C GLU A 171 0.36 -21.08 -14.55
N GLU A 172 -0.68 -21.89 -14.78
CA GLU A 172 -1.64 -21.65 -15.85
C GLU A 172 -2.50 -20.41 -15.58
N ILE A 173 -2.89 -20.17 -14.34
CA ILE A 173 -3.61 -18.94 -13.95
C ILE A 173 -2.75 -17.72 -14.23
N ILE A 174 -1.48 -17.74 -13.83
CA ILE A 174 -0.55 -16.62 -14.05
C ILE A 174 -0.37 -16.35 -15.54
N ASP A 175 -0.22 -17.37 -16.36
CA ASP A 175 -0.09 -17.25 -17.81
C ASP A 175 -1.37 -16.68 -18.45
N ASN A 176 -2.54 -17.23 -18.11
CA ASN A 176 -3.83 -16.78 -18.63
C ASN A 176 -4.11 -15.32 -18.26
N VAL A 177 -3.88 -14.92 -17.00
CA VAL A 177 -4.05 -13.53 -16.57
C VAL A 177 -3.07 -12.60 -17.27
N SER A 178 -1.80 -13.00 -17.41
CA SER A 178 -0.79 -12.19 -18.10
C SER A 178 -1.17 -11.92 -19.57
N LYS A 179 -1.78 -12.90 -20.25
CA LYS A 179 -2.27 -12.74 -21.63
C LYS A 179 -3.38 -11.69 -21.77
N LEU A 180 -4.20 -11.46 -20.73
CA LEU A 180 -5.24 -10.43 -20.76
C LEU A 180 -4.68 -9.02 -20.96
N PHE A 181 -3.43 -8.80 -20.58
CA PHE A 181 -2.77 -7.49 -20.64
C PHE A 181 -1.90 -7.28 -21.90
N ILE A 182 -1.71 -8.27 -22.78
CA ILE A 182 -0.84 -8.14 -23.95
C ILE A 182 -1.28 -7.00 -24.89
N ASN A 183 -2.61 -6.83 -25.08
CA ASN A 183 -3.19 -5.78 -25.91
C ASN A 183 -4.03 -4.79 -25.09
N SER A 184 -3.83 -4.75 -23.77
CA SER A 184 -4.50 -3.83 -22.86
C SER A 184 -3.86 -2.44 -22.88
N HIS A 185 -4.63 -1.42 -22.52
CA HIS A 185 -4.12 -0.10 -22.22
C HIS A 185 -3.43 -0.03 -20.85
N VAL A 186 -3.46 -1.13 -20.08
CA VAL A 186 -2.79 -1.26 -18.78
C VAL A 186 -1.53 -2.10 -18.97
N LYS A 187 -0.37 -1.54 -18.60
CA LYS A 187 0.89 -2.28 -18.59
C LYS A 187 0.98 -3.12 -17.32
N LEU A 188 1.02 -4.44 -17.48
CA LEU A 188 1.25 -5.36 -16.37
C LEU A 188 2.75 -5.41 -16.04
N GLU A 189 3.12 -5.08 -14.81
CA GLU A 189 4.48 -5.27 -14.30
C GLU A 189 4.69 -6.68 -13.76
N TYR A 190 3.71 -7.19 -13.01
CA TYR A 190 3.68 -8.58 -12.54
C TYR A 190 2.27 -9.00 -12.15
N PHE A 191 2.03 -10.28 -12.20
CA PHE A 191 0.92 -10.98 -11.56
C PHE A 191 1.48 -12.23 -10.86
N THR A 192 1.06 -12.49 -9.64
CA THR A 192 1.50 -13.67 -8.89
C THR A 192 0.46 -14.08 -7.86
N ILE A 193 0.46 -15.37 -7.52
CA ILE A 193 -0.32 -15.93 -6.41
C ILE A 193 0.68 -16.41 -5.37
N ARG A 194 0.44 -16.11 -4.10
CA ARG A 194 1.30 -16.46 -2.96
C ARG A 194 0.45 -16.94 -1.80
N ASP A 195 1.02 -17.84 -1.01
CA ASP A 195 0.49 -18.29 0.28
C ASP A 195 0.73 -17.23 1.38
#